data_64f2ea768b1e920b637d79132b429905
#
_entry.id   64f2ea768b1e920b637d79132b429905
#
_cell.length_a   1.000
_cell.length_b   1.000
_cell.length_c   1.000
_cell.angle_alpha   90.00
_cell.angle_beta   90.00
_cell.angle_gamma   90.00
#
_symmetry.space_group_name_H-M   'P 1'
#
loop_
_entity.id
_entity.type
_entity.pdbx_description
1 polymer ?
#
loop_
_entity_poly.entity_id
_entity_poly.type
_entity_poly.pdbx_seq_one_letter_code
_entity_poly.pdbx_strand_id
1 'polypeptide(L)'
;MRREPGQLFFLATQGCKVNQYESQAIREAWLAEGLLETADPAMADIVLVNSCAVTERAVLDLAKLVRGFAAISPRPRIVVAGCAVEADRERILALDAVDEVIAQRDKAGLSGLAPSDNPFPALNISGYNRARAVIKVQDGCSHGCTYCIIPTTRGRSVSRPAADVIREAERLLAAGIRELTLCGINLRHYGRDLAENTDCWDLLAAVDRTLAPRWAGRARLRLGSLEPADLHAKALDTLAGCRLMSPHLHLSLQSGSPEVLRRMGRGHYGPDMVFGFLESLGKIWPVFGLGADIIAGFPGETEEHFRQTLDVAERLPLAYAHVFPYSERPGTPAASFKGTVPGHVRRERAKLLREAVGRKRGRFLRDLLARTYMDVVLEDGGTGMNEFYVECAVEGALPGQAREMVRVVPVGTSNTGLITRLAEPETGEDA
;
A
#
# COMPACT_ATOMS: atom_id res chain seq x y z
N MET A 1 11.77 -23.39 -11.49
CA MET A 1 11.17 -22.87 -12.75
C MET A 1 12.26 -22.72 -13.82
N ARG A 2 12.12 -23.37 -15.00
CA ARG A 2 13.05 -23.20 -16.12
C ARG A 2 12.60 -21.99 -16.94
N ARG A 3 13.50 -21.07 -17.25
CA ARG A 3 13.30 -19.88 -18.06
C ARG A 3 14.40 -19.83 -19.12
N GLU A 4 14.08 -19.34 -20.31
CA GLU A 4 15.01 -19.23 -21.42
C GLU A 4 15.01 -17.79 -21.98
N PRO A 5 16.18 -17.25 -22.37
CA PRO A 5 16.25 -15.95 -23.01
C PRO A 5 15.34 -15.86 -24.23
N GLY A 6 14.66 -14.73 -24.43
CA GLY A 6 13.73 -14.51 -25.53
C GLY A 6 12.28 -14.94 -25.25
N GLN A 7 12.00 -15.70 -24.17
CA GLN A 7 10.61 -16.01 -23.80
C GLN A 7 9.87 -14.75 -23.38
N LEU A 8 8.59 -14.66 -23.79
CA LEU A 8 7.69 -13.60 -23.39
C LEU A 8 7.02 -13.93 -22.04
N PHE A 9 7.01 -12.99 -21.12
CA PHE A 9 6.30 -13.16 -19.86
C PHE A 9 5.27 -12.06 -19.61
N PHE A 10 4.18 -12.45 -18.94
CA PHE A 10 3.18 -11.55 -18.39
C PHE A 10 3.15 -11.67 -16.87
N LEU A 11 3.15 -10.53 -16.15
CA LEU A 11 3.17 -10.50 -14.70
C LEU A 11 1.89 -9.88 -14.14
N ALA A 12 1.02 -10.70 -13.56
CA ALA A 12 -0.18 -10.26 -12.85
C ALA A 12 0.11 -10.11 -11.36
N THR A 13 -0.21 -8.95 -10.79
CA THR A 13 -0.03 -8.67 -9.36
C THR A 13 -1.36 -8.41 -8.69
N GLN A 14 -1.67 -9.18 -7.65
CA GLN A 14 -2.81 -8.94 -6.77
C GLN A 14 -2.35 -8.42 -5.41
N GLY A 15 -3.20 -7.64 -4.75
CA GLY A 15 -3.08 -7.31 -3.34
C GLY A 15 -2.30 -6.03 -3.02
N CYS A 16 -1.35 -6.12 -2.08
CA CYS A 16 -0.79 -4.97 -1.40
C CYS A 16 0.46 -4.37 -2.08
N LYS A 17 0.92 -3.23 -1.55
CA LYS A 17 2.17 -2.56 -1.99
C LYS A 17 3.40 -3.47 -1.88
N VAL A 18 3.43 -4.37 -0.88
CA VAL A 18 4.53 -5.33 -0.73
C VAL A 18 4.56 -6.31 -1.92
N ASN A 19 3.40 -6.82 -2.36
CA ASN A 19 3.35 -7.65 -3.57
C ASN A 19 3.76 -6.85 -4.83
N GLN A 20 3.42 -5.56 -4.92
CA GLN A 20 3.85 -4.72 -6.05
C GLN A 20 5.37 -4.57 -6.09
N TYR A 21 6.00 -4.34 -4.93
CA TYR A 21 7.45 -4.30 -4.80
C TYR A 21 8.11 -5.61 -5.25
N GLU A 22 7.61 -6.73 -4.74
CA GLU A 22 8.16 -8.05 -5.07
C GLU A 22 7.97 -8.39 -6.56
N SER A 23 6.84 -8.02 -7.15
CA SER A 23 6.62 -8.18 -8.59
C SER A 23 7.59 -7.35 -9.42
N GLN A 24 7.90 -6.12 -8.98
CA GLN A 24 8.88 -5.29 -9.67
C GLN A 24 10.28 -5.91 -9.62
N ALA A 25 10.69 -6.45 -8.47
CA ALA A 25 11.96 -7.16 -8.35
C ALA A 25 12.05 -8.39 -9.27
N ILE A 26 10.97 -9.16 -9.36
CA ILE A 26 10.89 -10.32 -10.27
C ILE A 26 10.97 -9.85 -11.73
N ARG A 27 10.23 -8.81 -12.10
CA ARG A 27 10.26 -8.23 -13.44
C ARG A 27 11.67 -7.87 -13.87
N GLU A 28 12.39 -7.11 -13.05
CA GLU A 28 13.76 -6.68 -13.37
C GLU A 28 14.72 -7.85 -13.49
N ALA A 29 14.59 -8.84 -12.60
CA ALA A 29 15.42 -10.04 -12.69
C ALA A 29 15.18 -10.83 -13.99
N TRP A 30 13.93 -11.00 -14.39
CA TRP A 30 13.60 -11.74 -15.60
C TRP A 30 14.04 -10.99 -16.87
N LEU A 31 13.90 -9.67 -16.89
CA LEU A 31 14.46 -8.85 -17.96
C LEU A 31 15.99 -8.96 -18.04
N ALA A 32 16.68 -8.97 -16.88
CA ALA A 32 18.12 -9.17 -16.83
C ALA A 32 18.56 -10.59 -17.25
N GLU A 33 17.72 -11.59 -17.08
CA GLU A 33 17.93 -12.96 -17.60
C GLU A 33 17.65 -13.07 -19.12
N GLY A 34 17.20 -11.99 -19.77
CA GLY A 34 16.92 -11.93 -21.20
C GLY A 34 15.51 -12.31 -21.61
N LEU A 35 14.57 -12.45 -20.67
CA LEU A 35 13.15 -12.58 -20.99
C LEU A 35 12.59 -11.22 -21.43
N LEU A 36 11.49 -11.24 -22.16
CA LEU A 36 10.82 -10.05 -22.68
C LEU A 36 9.43 -9.89 -22.01
N GLU A 37 9.11 -8.70 -21.51
CA GLU A 37 7.79 -8.45 -20.92
C GLU A 37 6.76 -8.11 -22.01
N THR A 38 5.57 -8.70 -21.91
CA THR A 38 4.42 -8.32 -22.73
C THR A 38 3.30 -7.74 -21.88
N ALA A 39 2.56 -6.76 -22.43
CA ALA A 39 1.34 -6.24 -21.84
C ALA A 39 0.10 -7.10 -22.15
N ASP A 40 0.19 -7.95 -23.18
CA ASP A 40 -0.90 -8.84 -23.60
C ASP A 40 -0.60 -10.27 -23.14
N PRO A 41 -1.37 -10.82 -22.20
CA PRO A 41 -1.18 -12.20 -21.76
C PRO A 41 -1.36 -13.25 -22.87
N ALA A 42 -2.04 -12.91 -23.97
CA ALA A 42 -2.19 -13.82 -25.13
C ALA A 42 -0.87 -14.04 -25.88
N MET A 43 0.10 -13.15 -25.72
CA MET A 43 1.42 -13.26 -26.33
C MET A 43 2.44 -13.92 -25.40
N ALA A 44 2.08 -14.19 -24.15
CA ALA A 44 3.03 -14.66 -23.15
C ALA A 44 3.28 -16.18 -23.26
N ASP A 45 4.55 -16.58 -23.18
CA ASP A 45 4.95 -17.98 -22.95
C ASP A 45 4.75 -18.37 -21.48
N ILE A 46 4.96 -17.40 -20.58
CA ILE A 46 4.87 -17.57 -19.12
C ILE A 46 3.98 -16.47 -18.52
N VAL A 47 2.98 -16.88 -17.76
CA VAL A 47 2.18 -15.98 -16.91
C VAL A 47 2.52 -16.24 -15.44
N LEU A 48 3.04 -15.25 -14.76
CA LEU A 48 3.24 -15.28 -13.30
C LEU A 48 2.16 -14.48 -12.59
N VAL A 49 1.44 -15.12 -11.67
CA VAL A 49 0.47 -14.44 -10.79
C VAL A 49 1.05 -14.32 -9.39
N ASN A 50 1.42 -13.11 -8.97
CA ASN A 50 1.79 -12.81 -7.59
C ASN A 50 0.51 -12.53 -6.79
N SER A 51 0.08 -13.51 -6.00
CA SER A 51 -1.26 -13.60 -5.43
C SER A 51 -1.41 -13.03 -4.02
N CYS A 52 -2.64 -12.73 -3.64
CA CYS A 52 -3.04 -12.23 -2.32
C CYS A 52 -4.00 -13.19 -1.61
N ALA A 53 -3.91 -13.27 -0.27
CA ALA A 53 -4.74 -14.11 0.58
C ALA A 53 -5.52 -13.36 1.66
N VAL A 54 -5.46 -12.04 1.69
CA VAL A 54 -6.03 -11.23 2.78
C VAL A 54 -7.55 -11.40 2.90
N THR A 55 -8.24 -11.59 1.76
CA THR A 55 -9.68 -11.84 1.72
C THR A 55 -10.01 -13.07 0.88
N GLU A 56 -11.15 -13.72 1.18
CA GLU A 56 -11.69 -14.81 0.36
C GLU A 56 -11.90 -14.35 -1.10
N ARG A 57 -12.34 -13.11 -1.28
CA ARG A 57 -12.53 -12.51 -2.61
C ARG A 57 -11.24 -12.52 -3.43
N ALA A 58 -10.09 -12.24 -2.81
CA ALA A 58 -8.79 -12.25 -3.50
C ALA A 58 -8.44 -13.64 -4.03
N VAL A 59 -8.77 -14.71 -3.30
CA VAL A 59 -8.56 -16.10 -3.73
C VAL A 59 -9.51 -16.48 -4.85
N LEU A 60 -10.77 -16.05 -4.78
CA LEU A 60 -11.75 -16.25 -5.87
C LEU A 60 -11.33 -15.53 -7.16
N ASP A 61 -10.83 -14.31 -7.03
CA ASP A 61 -10.33 -13.52 -8.16
C ASP A 61 -9.06 -14.15 -8.77
N LEU A 62 -8.17 -14.75 -7.94
CA LEU A 62 -7.05 -15.56 -8.43
C LEU A 62 -7.54 -16.72 -9.28
N ALA A 63 -8.49 -17.52 -8.79
CA ALA A 63 -9.03 -18.65 -9.53
C ALA A 63 -9.70 -18.23 -10.87
N LYS A 64 -10.33 -17.05 -10.89
CA LYS A 64 -10.87 -16.48 -12.12
C LYS A 64 -9.77 -16.08 -13.10
N LEU A 65 -8.69 -15.42 -12.63
CA LEU A 65 -7.54 -15.06 -13.46
C LEU A 65 -6.89 -16.29 -14.07
N VAL A 66 -6.61 -17.32 -13.27
CA VAL A 66 -6.01 -18.58 -13.73
C VAL A 66 -6.85 -19.22 -14.84
N ARG A 67 -8.18 -19.31 -14.65
CA ARG A 67 -9.08 -19.83 -15.68
C ARG A 67 -9.08 -18.97 -16.95
N GLY A 68 -8.99 -17.65 -16.82
CA GLY A 68 -8.89 -16.74 -17.96
C GLY A 68 -7.61 -16.98 -18.77
N PHE A 69 -6.47 -17.12 -18.10
CA PHE A 69 -5.20 -17.43 -18.76
C PHE A 69 -5.17 -18.83 -19.37
N ALA A 70 -5.81 -19.81 -18.73
CA ALA A 70 -5.91 -21.16 -19.27
C ALA A 70 -6.72 -21.28 -20.56
N ALA A 71 -7.63 -20.33 -20.83
CA ALA A 71 -8.44 -20.28 -22.04
C ALA A 71 -7.72 -19.65 -23.25
N ILE A 72 -6.52 -19.11 -23.06
CA ILE A 72 -5.68 -18.53 -24.14
C ILE A 72 -5.13 -19.65 -25.03
N SER A 73 -5.04 -19.40 -26.31
CA SER A 73 -4.45 -20.34 -27.31
C SER A 73 -3.39 -19.64 -28.15
N PRO A 74 -2.12 -20.12 -28.18
CA PRO A 74 -1.61 -21.22 -27.39
C PRO A 74 -1.64 -20.90 -25.88
N ARG A 75 -1.82 -21.94 -25.05
CA ARG A 75 -1.91 -21.76 -23.59
C ARG A 75 -0.53 -21.42 -23.02
N PRO A 76 -0.38 -20.30 -22.27
CA PRO A 76 0.85 -19.98 -21.58
C PRO A 76 1.10 -20.94 -20.40
N ARG A 77 2.35 -21.07 -19.97
CA ARG A 77 2.69 -21.70 -18.70
C ARG A 77 2.25 -20.81 -17.55
N ILE A 78 1.40 -21.31 -16.65
CA ILE A 78 0.81 -20.54 -15.56
C ILE A 78 1.51 -20.87 -14.24
N VAL A 79 2.18 -19.87 -13.66
CA VAL A 79 2.89 -19.95 -12.39
C VAL A 79 2.17 -19.10 -11.36
N VAL A 80 1.89 -19.66 -10.19
CA VAL A 80 1.27 -18.93 -9.08
C VAL A 80 2.23 -18.83 -7.91
N ALA A 81 2.45 -17.61 -7.42
CA ALA A 81 3.26 -17.29 -6.24
C ALA A 81 2.47 -16.37 -5.29
N GLY A 82 3.00 -16.12 -4.11
CA GLY A 82 2.45 -15.14 -3.17
C GLY A 82 1.64 -15.75 -2.03
N CYS A 83 0.97 -14.86 -1.27
CA CYS A 83 0.32 -15.24 0.00
C CYS A 83 -0.78 -16.31 -0.15
N ALA A 84 -1.49 -16.35 -1.29
CA ALA A 84 -2.56 -17.34 -1.49
C ALA A 84 -2.00 -18.76 -1.54
N VAL A 85 -0.76 -18.94 -2.01
CA VAL A 85 -0.10 -20.25 -2.05
C VAL A 85 0.09 -20.83 -0.66
N GLU A 86 0.38 -20.00 0.33
CA GLU A 86 0.53 -20.46 1.72
C GLU A 86 -0.83 -20.63 2.43
N ALA A 87 -1.79 -19.77 2.14
CA ALA A 87 -3.08 -19.77 2.82
C ALA A 87 -4.04 -20.86 2.32
N ASP A 88 -4.02 -21.17 1.03
CA ASP A 88 -5.01 -22.01 0.34
C ASP A 88 -4.33 -22.95 -0.68
N ARG A 89 -3.18 -23.52 -0.33
CA ARG A 89 -2.33 -24.30 -1.24
C ARG A 89 -3.08 -25.43 -1.95
N GLU A 90 -3.85 -26.21 -1.21
CA GLU A 90 -4.61 -27.35 -1.77
C GLU A 90 -5.62 -26.87 -2.82
N ARG A 91 -6.32 -25.78 -2.52
CA ARG A 91 -7.29 -25.18 -3.45
C ARG A 91 -6.64 -24.65 -4.71
N ILE A 92 -5.41 -24.13 -4.62
CA ILE A 92 -4.67 -23.61 -5.79
C ILE A 92 -4.14 -24.78 -6.62
N LEU A 93 -3.60 -25.83 -5.98
CA LEU A 93 -3.15 -27.04 -6.67
C LEU A 93 -4.30 -27.81 -7.34
N ALA A 94 -5.53 -27.67 -6.83
CA ALA A 94 -6.74 -28.24 -7.44
C ALA A 94 -7.23 -27.46 -8.68
N LEU A 95 -6.58 -26.35 -9.05
CA LEU A 95 -6.82 -25.68 -10.31
C LEU A 95 -5.98 -26.35 -11.40
N ASP A 96 -6.61 -27.20 -12.20
CA ASP A 96 -5.95 -28.02 -13.26
C ASP A 96 -5.08 -27.22 -14.23
N ALA A 97 -5.28 -25.91 -14.27
CA ALA A 97 -4.58 -24.99 -15.16
C ALA A 97 -3.26 -24.42 -14.57
N VAL A 98 -2.94 -24.70 -13.32
CA VAL A 98 -1.71 -24.19 -12.69
C VAL A 98 -0.57 -25.17 -12.97
N ASP A 99 0.46 -24.74 -13.66
CA ASP A 99 1.61 -25.57 -14.01
C ASP A 99 2.65 -25.61 -12.90
N GLU A 100 2.78 -24.53 -12.12
CA GLU A 100 3.75 -24.45 -11.02
C GLU A 100 3.26 -23.52 -9.90
N VAL A 101 3.54 -23.93 -8.67
CA VAL A 101 3.22 -23.16 -7.46
C VAL A 101 4.50 -22.88 -6.69
N ILE A 102 4.77 -21.61 -6.40
CA ILE A 102 5.98 -21.15 -5.71
C ILE A 102 5.60 -20.63 -4.32
N ALA A 103 6.12 -21.27 -3.29
CA ALA A 103 5.89 -20.87 -1.91
C ALA A 103 6.43 -19.45 -1.64
N GLN A 104 5.83 -18.75 -0.66
CA GLN A 104 6.24 -17.38 -0.32
C GLN A 104 7.72 -17.28 0.06
N ARG A 105 8.23 -18.26 0.82
CA ARG A 105 9.65 -18.36 1.21
C ARG A 105 10.60 -18.55 0.04
N ASP A 106 10.12 -19.19 -1.05
CA ASP A 106 10.94 -19.51 -2.23
C ASP A 106 10.84 -18.43 -3.32
N LYS A 107 9.97 -17.43 -3.10
CA LYS A 107 9.69 -16.36 -4.07
C LYS A 107 10.93 -15.51 -4.39
N ALA A 108 11.87 -15.37 -3.46
CA ALA A 108 13.15 -14.69 -3.72
C ALA A 108 13.94 -15.34 -4.87
N GLY A 109 13.84 -16.66 -5.05
CA GLY A 109 14.43 -17.39 -6.16
C GLY A 109 13.91 -16.99 -7.54
N LEU A 110 12.70 -16.39 -7.62
CA LEU A 110 12.19 -15.81 -8.86
C LEU A 110 12.98 -14.55 -9.28
N SER A 111 13.66 -13.91 -8.34
CA SER A 111 14.52 -12.75 -8.59
C SER A 111 15.99 -13.13 -8.85
N GLY A 112 16.27 -14.38 -9.21
CA GLY A 112 17.62 -14.86 -9.51
C GLY A 112 18.53 -15.01 -8.28
N LEU A 113 17.99 -14.84 -7.08
CA LEU A 113 18.75 -14.93 -5.85
C LEU A 113 18.81 -16.36 -5.35
N ALA A 114 19.98 -16.79 -4.92
CA ALA A 114 20.13 -18.06 -4.22
C ALA A 114 19.27 -18.06 -2.95
N PRO A 115 18.72 -19.21 -2.55
CA PRO A 115 18.11 -19.33 -1.24
C PRO A 115 19.09 -18.86 -0.17
N SER A 116 18.69 -17.87 0.61
CA SER A 116 19.48 -17.36 1.72
C SER A 116 18.58 -17.19 2.93
N ASP A 117 19.18 -17.30 4.11
CA ASP A 117 18.51 -17.01 5.38
C ASP A 117 18.22 -15.50 5.53
N ASN A 118 18.72 -14.67 4.60
CA ASN A 118 18.39 -13.26 4.55
C ASN A 118 17.00 -13.07 3.92
N PRO A 119 15.97 -12.74 4.70
CA PRO A 119 14.61 -12.53 4.22
C PRO A 119 14.46 -11.25 3.38
N PHE A 120 15.48 -10.39 3.37
CA PHE A 120 15.65 -9.25 2.48
C PHE A 120 16.93 -9.41 1.66
N PRO A 121 16.97 -10.37 0.75
CA PRO A 121 18.06 -10.39 -0.21
C PRO A 121 18.09 -9.04 -0.93
N ALA A 122 19.26 -8.57 -1.30
CA ALA A 122 19.45 -7.30 -2.00
C ALA A 122 18.70 -7.33 -3.35
N LEU A 123 17.41 -7.02 -3.32
CA LEU A 123 16.60 -6.83 -4.52
C LEU A 123 17.04 -5.52 -5.15
N ASN A 124 17.66 -5.60 -6.31
CA ASN A 124 18.11 -4.44 -7.05
C ASN A 124 17.00 -3.90 -7.93
N ILE A 125 16.04 -3.18 -7.32
CA ILE A 125 15.07 -2.43 -8.10
C ILE A 125 15.75 -1.17 -8.62
N SER A 126 15.79 -1.01 -9.94
CA SER A 126 16.43 0.10 -10.62
C SER A 126 15.44 1.18 -11.03
N GLY A 127 14.15 0.85 -11.14
CA GLY A 127 13.11 1.78 -11.56
C GLY A 127 11.70 1.18 -11.49
N TYR A 128 10.73 1.98 -11.85
CA TYR A 128 9.33 1.60 -12.02
C TYR A 128 8.81 2.22 -13.31
N ASN A 129 7.87 1.54 -13.98
CA ASN A 129 7.14 2.12 -15.12
C ASN A 129 6.06 3.11 -14.67
N ARG A 130 6.23 3.72 -13.49
CA ARG A 130 5.34 4.70 -12.86
C ARG A 130 6.16 5.82 -12.24
N ALA A 131 5.54 6.95 -12.01
CA ALA A 131 6.18 8.09 -11.35
C ALA A 131 6.43 7.87 -9.85
N ARG A 132 5.75 6.88 -9.27
CA ARG A 132 5.76 6.56 -7.84
C ARG A 132 6.31 5.16 -7.62
N ALA A 133 7.24 5.02 -6.68
CA ALA A 133 7.84 3.76 -6.30
C ALA A 133 7.47 3.35 -4.87
N VAL A 134 7.46 2.06 -4.65
CA VAL A 134 7.31 1.45 -3.33
C VAL A 134 8.67 0.90 -2.91
N ILE A 135 9.08 1.15 -1.69
CA ILE A 135 10.26 0.53 -1.07
C ILE A 135 9.76 -0.34 0.11
N LYS A 136 9.98 -1.62 0.01
CA LYS A 136 9.67 -2.56 1.09
C LYS A 136 10.76 -2.45 2.16
N VAL A 137 10.39 -1.99 3.36
CA VAL A 137 11.31 -1.80 4.49
C VAL A 137 11.15 -2.86 5.56
N GLN A 138 10.01 -3.59 5.55
CA GLN A 138 9.67 -4.61 6.55
C GLN A 138 8.78 -5.68 5.92
N ASP A 139 8.92 -6.94 6.31
CA ASP A 139 8.06 -8.06 5.89
C ASP A 139 7.64 -8.91 7.09
N GLY A 140 6.63 -9.77 6.88
CA GLY A 140 6.07 -10.57 7.95
C GLY A 140 5.38 -9.77 9.05
N CYS A 141 4.75 -10.44 10.00
CA CYS A 141 4.09 -9.80 11.14
C CYS A 141 4.07 -10.72 12.35
N SER A 142 4.60 -10.24 13.48
CA SER A 142 4.59 -10.95 14.77
C SER A 142 3.40 -10.53 15.66
N HIS A 143 2.43 -9.76 15.13
CA HIS A 143 1.23 -9.37 15.86
C HIS A 143 0.16 -10.45 15.76
N GLY A 144 -0.57 -10.66 16.86
CA GLY A 144 -1.60 -11.69 16.99
C GLY A 144 -3.02 -11.21 16.66
N CYS A 145 -3.22 -10.41 15.60
CA CYS A 145 -4.57 -10.03 15.19
C CYS A 145 -5.39 -11.25 14.86
N THR A 146 -6.55 -11.42 15.52
CA THR A 146 -7.32 -12.67 15.49
C THR A 146 -7.93 -12.99 14.12
N TYR A 147 -8.05 -12.02 13.22
CA TYR A 147 -8.61 -12.17 11.87
C TYR A 147 -7.55 -12.33 10.78
N CYS A 148 -6.26 -12.16 11.12
CA CYS A 148 -5.23 -11.96 10.12
C CYS A 148 -4.48 -13.23 9.78
N ILE A 149 -4.42 -13.58 8.49
CA ILE A 149 -3.71 -14.74 7.97
C ILE A 149 -2.21 -14.47 7.72
N ILE A 150 -1.78 -13.21 7.79
CA ILE A 150 -0.41 -12.81 7.40
C ILE A 150 0.69 -13.50 8.21
N PRO A 151 0.61 -13.68 9.53
CA PRO A 151 1.64 -14.42 10.27
C PRO A 151 1.88 -15.83 9.71
N THR A 152 0.83 -16.49 9.24
CA THR A 152 0.92 -17.83 8.62
C THR A 152 1.54 -17.76 7.23
N THR A 153 1.22 -16.73 6.44
CA THR A 153 1.65 -16.65 5.03
C THR A 153 3.02 -16.04 4.82
N ARG A 154 3.44 -15.12 5.70
CA ARG A 154 4.69 -14.36 5.57
C ARG A 154 5.66 -14.54 6.74
N GLY A 155 5.24 -15.27 7.77
CA GLY A 155 6.08 -15.52 8.93
C GLY A 155 6.24 -14.31 9.85
N ARG A 156 7.29 -14.36 10.69
CA ARG A 156 7.61 -13.33 11.66
C ARG A 156 8.05 -12.02 11.00
N SER A 157 7.94 -10.93 11.76
CA SER A 157 8.44 -9.63 11.35
C SER A 157 9.94 -9.64 11.13
N VAL A 158 10.36 -9.10 10.00
CA VAL A 158 11.76 -8.89 9.64
C VAL A 158 11.92 -7.51 9.04
N SER A 159 12.96 -6.81 9.47
CA SER A 159 13.25 -5.43 9.09
C SER A 159 14.44 -5.35 8.16
N ARG A 160 14.40 -4.39 7.24
CA ARG A 160 15.49 -4.09 6.35
C ARG A 160 16.40 -3.01 6.96
N PRO A 161 17.74 -3.16 6.94
CA PRO A 161 18.65 -2.15 7.45
C PRO A 161 18.42 -0.78 6.78
N ALA A 162 18.47 0.30 7.55
CA ALA A 162 18.21 1.66 7.07
C ALA A 162 19.16 2.06 5.93
N ALA A 163 20.44 1.65 5.99
CA ALA A 163 21.42 1.91 4.93
C ALA A 163 21.01 1.32 3.58
N ASP A 164 20.38 0.13 3.57
CA ASP A 164 19.91 -0.51 2.35
C ASP A 164 18.71 0.19 1.76
N VAL A 165 17.79 0.66 2.64
CA VAL A 165 16.62 1.44 2.26
C VAL A 165 17.05 2.77 1.63
N ILE A 166 18.00 3.46 2.24
CA ILE A 166 18.54 4.75 1.77
C ILE A 166 19.20 4.56 0.40
N ARG A 167 20.08 3.56 0.23
CA ARG A 167 20.72 3.28 -1.06
C ARG A 167 19.73 3.01 -2.19
N GLU A 168 18.66 2.28 -1.91
CA GLU A 168 17.61 2.04 -2.90
C GLU A 168 16.83 3.32 -3.21
N ALA A 169 16.48 4.10 -2.19
CA ALA A 169 15.80 5.38 -2.36
C ALA A 169 16.62 6.34 -3.24
N GLU A 170 17.93 6.44 -3.01
CA GLU A 170 18.83 7.25 -3.84
C GLU A 170 18.84 6.81 -5.31
N ARG A 171 18.94 5.49 -5.56
CA ARG A 171 18.90 4.96 -6.94
C ARG A 171 17.58 5.31 -7.64
N LEU A 172 16.45 5.10 -6.96
CA LEU A 172 15.13 5.38 -7.52
C LEU A 172 14.94 6.87 -7.83
N LEU A 173 15.38 7.75 -6.92
CA LEU A 173 15.33 9.20 -7.15
C LEU A 173 16.26 9.63 -8.30
N ALA A 174 17.45 9.04 -8.40
CA ALA A 174 18.36 9.27 -9.50
C ALA A 174 17.80 8.76 -10.85
N ALA A 175 17.02 7.69 -10.83
CA ALA A 175 16.31 7.16 -11.99
C ALA A 175 15.04 7.95 -12.37
N GLY A 176 14.77 9.09 -11.72
CA GLY A 176 13.67 9.98 -12.07
C GLY A 176 12.38 9.77 -11.30
N ILE A 177 12.32 8.87 -10.34
CA ILE A 177 11.18 8.73 -9.43
C ILE A 177 11.08 9.97 -8.54
N ARG A 178 9.86 10.45 -8.28
CA ARG A 178 9.62 11.66 -7.47
C ARG A 178 8.76 11.42 -6.22
N GLU A 179 8.12 10.26 -6.11
CA GLU A 179 7.43 9.89 -4.89
C GLU A 179 7.83 8.47 -4.47
N LEU A 180 8.33 8.33 -3.24
CA LEU A 180 8.71 7.05 -2.64
C LEU A 180 7.78 6.72 -1.48
N THR A 181 7.20 5.52 -1.48
CA THR A 181 6.41 5.02 -0.36
C THR A 181 7.21 3.98 0.42
N LEU A 182 7.61 4.29 1.65
CA LEU A 182 8.17 3.31 2.57
C LEU A 182 7.04 2.42 3.09
N CYS A 183 7.07 1.14 2.80
CA CYS A 183 5.99 0.22 3.19
C CYS A 183 6.52 -1.05 3.85
N GLY A 184 5.68 -1.64 4.69
CA GLY A 184 5.86 -2.94 5.30
C GLY A 184 4.51 -3.62 5.47
N ILE A 185 4.53 -4.84 5.95
CA ILE A 185 3.33 -5.54 6.39
C ILE A 185 2.80 -4.92 7.69
N ASN A 186 3.70 -4.56 8.60
CA ASN A 186 3.38 -3.82 9.82
C ASN A 186 4.59 -2.97 10.23
N LEU A 187 4.56 -1.68 9.89
CA LEU A 187 5.65 -0.74 10.18
C LEU A 187 5.96 -0.59 11.68
N ARG A 188 4.97 -0.85 12.55
CA ARG A 188 5.16 -0.88 14.01
C ARG A 188 6.23 -1.89 14.47
N HIS A 189 6.46 -2.91 13.66
CA HIS A 189 7.45 -3.93 13.99
C HIS A 189 8.82 -3.66 13.37
N TYR A 190 8.95 -2.59 12.59
CA TYR A 190 10.24 -2.23 12.03
C TYR A 190 11.28 -1.96 13.14
N GLY A 191 12.48 -2.49 12.92
CA GLY A 191 13.66 -2.24 13.73
C GLY A 191 13.80 -3.12 14.98
N ARG A 192 12.74 -3.82 15.41
CA ARG A 192 12.78 -4.65 16.63
C ARG A 192 13.73 -5.85 16.56
N ASP A 193 14.05 -6.28 15.36
CA ASP A 193 14.97 -7.39 15.03
C ASP A 193 16.35 -6.87 14.60
N LEU A 194 16.54 -5.55 14.52
CA LEU A 194 17.83 -4.93 14.23
C LEU A 194 18.62 -4.67 15.54
N ALA A 195 19.94 -4.71 15.43
CA ALA A 195 20.81 -4.54 16.59
C ALA A 195 20.66 -3.17 17.27
N GLU A 196 20.35 -2.14 16.50
CA GLU A 196 20.21 -0.76 16.94
C GLU A 196 18.87 -0.48 17.69
N ASN A 197 17.96 -1.46 17.74
CA ASN A 197 16.63 -1.30 18.36
C ASN A 197 15.92 0.01 17.94
N THR A 198 15.86 0.24 16.65
CA THR A 198 15.22 1.40 16.00
C THR A 198 13.73 1.15 15.74
N ASP A 199 13.00 2.17 15.32
CA ASP A 199 11.62 2.07 14.87
C ASP A 199 11.40 2.73 13.48
N CYS A 200 10.18 2.69 12.97
CA CYS A 200 9.86 3.27 11.66
C CYS A 200 10.06 4.80 11.62
N TRP A 201 9.98 5.48 12.76
CA TRP A 201 10.19 6.93 12.85
C TRP A 201 11.67 7.26 12.77
N ASP A 202 12.54 6.44 13.38
CA ASP A 202 14.00 6.55 13.21
C ASP A 202 14.41 6.33 11.76
N LEU A 203 13.81 5.33 11.11
CA LEU A 203 14.03 5.09 9.67
C LEU A 203 13.63 6.31 8.85
N LEU A 204 12.43 6.85 9.06
CA LEU A 204 11.94 8.02 8.32
C LEU A 204 12.86 9.21 8.52
N ALA A 205 13.27 9.49 9.77
CA ALA A 205 14.21 10.58 10.08
C ALA A 205 15.59 10.37 9.42
N ALA A 206 16.10 9.14 9.38
CA ALA A 206 17.37 8.83 8.73
C ALA A 206 17.31 9.01 7.20
N VAL A 207 16.22 8.54 6.57
CA VAL A 207 15.97 8.69 5.14
C VAL A 207 15.85 10.18 4.78
N ASP A 208 15.03 10.94 5.53
CA ASP A 208 14.86 12.38 5.29
C ASP A 208 16.18 13.13 5.44
N ARG A 209 16.89 12.94 6.55
CA ARG A 209 18.17 13.60 6.81
C ARG A 209 19.18 13.39 5.68
N THR A 210 19.20 12.19 5.10
CA THR A 210 20.13 11.86 4.01
C THR A 210 19.69 12.44 2.68
N LEU A 211 18.39 12.36 2.36
CA LEU A 211 17.89 12.67 1.03
C LEU A 211 17.44 14.14 0.88
N ALA A 212 16.94 14.76 1.95
CA ALA A 212 16.35 16.10 1.87
C ALA A 212 17.32 17.21 1.40
N PRO A 213 18.65 17.19 1.72
CA PRO A 213 19.55 18.21 1.21
C PRO A 213 19.54 18.34 -0.31
N ARG A 214 19.31 17.24 -1.02
CA ARG A 214 19.30 17.20 -2.49
C ARG A 214 17.87 17.22 -3.08
N TRP A 215 16.89 16.67 -2.36
CA TRP A 215 15.59 16.31 -2.95
C TRP A 215 14.39 17.08 -2.38
N ALA A 216 14.54 17.86 -1.30
CA ALA A 216 13.45 18.68 -0.78
C ALA A 216 12.92 19.63 -1.87
N GLY A 217 11.59 19.71 -2.01
CA GLY A 217 10.92 20.45 -3.08
C GLY A 217 10.96 19.78 -4.47
N ARG A 218 11.68 18.66 -4.62
CA ARG A 218 11.86 17.95 -5.91
C ARG A 218 11.36 16.52 -5.89
N ALA A 219 11.22 15.96 -4.71
CA ALA A 219 10.67 14.64 -4.47
C ALA A 219 10.03 14.59 -3.09
N ARG A 220 9.26 13.54 -2.81
CA ARG A 220 8.58 13.36 -1.53
C ARG A 220 8.52 11.91 -1.07
N LEU A 221 8.34 11.74 0.23
CA LEU A 221 8.15 10.48 0.91
C LEU A 221 6.70 10.30 1.34
N ARG A 222 6.26 9.05 1.39
CA ARG A 222 5.03 8.61 2.06
C ARG A 222 5.33 7.40 2.93
N LEU A 223 4.51 7.21 3.94
CA LEU A 223 4.47 5.96 4.69
C LEU A 223 3.33 5.07 4.18
N GLY A 224 3.53 3.77 4.25
CA GLY A 224 2.47 2.78 4.15
C GLY A 224 1.50 2.89 5.33
N SER A 225 0.66 1.87 5.50
CA SER A 225 -0.32 1.86 6.60
C SER A 225 0.37 1.82 7.96
N LEU A 226 -0.02 2.76 8.82
CA LEU A 226 0.42 2.87 10.21
C LEU A 226 -0.60 2.22 11.14
N GLU A 227 -0.13 1.59 12.18
CA GLU A 227 -0.99 1.17 13.27
C GLU A 227 -1.26 2.37 14.20
N PRO A 228 -2.52 2.60 14.67
CA PRO A 228 -2.80 3.74 15.54
C PRO A 228 -1.88 3.84 16.77
N ALA A 229 -1.41 2.72 17.29
CA ALA A 229 -0.47 2.70 18.41
C ALA A 229 0.94 3.27 18.10
N ASP A 230 1.25 3.54 16.83
CA ASP A 230 2.49 4.23 16.43
C ASP A 230 2.34 5.76 16.45
N LEU A 231 1.13 6.26 16.73
CA LEU A 231 0.80 7.67 16.79
C LEU A 231 1.14 8.23 18.19
N HIS A 232 2.40 8.58 18.40
CA HIS A 232 2.92 9.07 19.68
C HIS A 232 3.81 10.32 19.51
N ALA A 233 4.35 10.88 20.60
CA ALA A 233 5.11 12.13 20.55
C ALA A 233 6.28 12.08 19.56
N LYS A 234 7.09 11.01 19.55
CA LYS A 234 8.19 10.85 18.59
C LYS A 234 7.70 10.91 17.13
N ALA A 235 6.50 10.40 16.86
CA ALA A 235 5.90 10.52 15.52
C ALA A 235 5.68 11.98 15.12
N LEU A 236 5.11 12.79 16.05
CA LEU A 236 4.91 14.23 15.82
C LEU A 236 6.23 14.96 15.60
N ASP A 237 7.23 14.71 16.45
CA ASP A 237 8.55 15.33 16.33
C ASP A 237 9.22 14.98 15.01
N THR A 238 9.13 13.71 14.59
CA THR A 238 9.68 13.26 13.31
C THR A 238 8.95 13.90 12.15
N LEU A 239 7.62 13.93 12.15
CA LEU A 239 6.83 14.52 11.08
C LEU A 239 7.03 16.05 10.97
N ALA A 240 7.23 16.74 12.12
CA ALA A 240 7.54 18.16 12.13
C ALA A 240 8.92 18.48 11.53
N GLY A 241 9.90 17.57 11.72
CA GLY A 241 11.26 17.75 11.22
C GLY A 241 11.49 17.28 9.79
N CYS A 242 10.63 16.42 9.24
CA CYS A 242 10.81 15.84 7.90
C CYS A 242 10.41 16.80 6.79
N ARG A 243 11.35 17.10 5.89
CA ARG A 243 11.14 18.00 4.74
C ARG A 243 10.61 17.31 3.49
N LEU A 244 10.79 15.98 3.41
CA LEU A 244 10.34 15.17 2.27
C LEU A 244 8.96 14.55 2.52
N MET A 245 8.51 14.45 3.78
CA MET A 245 7.27 13.75 4.10
C MET A 245 6.05 14.50 3.56
N SER A 246 5.23 13.82 2.75
CA SER A 246 3.94 14.35 2.33
C SER A 246 2.97 14.44 3.51
N PRO A 247 2.14 15.49 3.60
CA PRO A 247 1.12 15.63 4.63
C PRO A 247 -0.04 14.64 4.37
N HIS A 248 0.25 13.37 4.54
CA HIS A 248 -0.69 12.27 4.35
C HIS A 248 -0.32 11.11 5.26
N LEU A 249 -1.32 10.57 5.96
CA LEU A 249 -1.23 9.33 6.74
C LEU A 249 -2.33 8.36 6.33
N HIS A 250 -2.04 7.06 6.45
CA HIS A 250 -3.03 6.00 6.31
C HIS A 250 -3.00 5.10 7.54
N LEU A 251 -4.16 4.91 8.19
CA LEU A 251 -4.27 4.20 9.46
C LEU A 251 -4.95 2.85 9.31
N SER A 252 -4.35 1.81 9.85
CA SER A 252 -4.99 0.51 10.04
C SER A 252 -5.93 0.55 11.25
N LEU A 253 -6.97 1.40 11.18
CA LEU A 253 -7.91 1.68 12.29
C LEU A 253 -8.74 0.47 12.68
N GLN A 254 -9.18 -0.32 11.71
CA GLN A 254 -9.97 -1.55 11.78
C GLN A 254 -11.36 -1.39 12.40
N SER A 255 -11.52 -0.74 13.56
CA SER A 255 -12.81 -0.47 14.22
C SER A 255 -12.71 0.78 15.09
N GLY A 256 -13.84 1.44 15.32
CA GLY A 256 -14.00 2.51 16.30
C GLY A 256 -14.52 2.01 17.66
N SER A 257 -14.87 0.72 17.78
CA SER A 257 -15.33 0.14 19.03
C SER A 257 -14.19 -0.50 19.82
N PRO A 258 -13.89 -0.03 21.06
CA PRO A 258 -12.85 -0.63 21.91
C PRO A 258 -13.06 -2.14 22.15
N GLU A 259 -14.31 -2.58 22.31
CA GLU A 259 -14.62 -4.00 22.50
C GLU A 259 -14.30 -4.83 21.26
N VAL A 260 -14.65 -4.34 20.05
CA VAL A 260 -14.30 -5.02 18.81
C VAL A 260 -12.79 -5.03 18.60
N LEU A 261 -12.09 -3.93 18.87
CA LEU A 261 -10.63 -3.87 18.80
C LEU A 261 -9.99 -4.88 19.75
N ARG A 262 -10.49 -5.00 20.98
CA ARG A 262 -9.99 -6.01 21.94
C ARG A 262 -10.18 -7.43 21.40
N ARG A 263 -11.36 -7.75 20.83
CA ARG A 263 -11.63 -9.05 20.19
C ARG A 263 -10.78 -9.30 18.95
N MET A 264 -10.41 -8.24 18.23
CA MET A 264 -9.48 -8.30 17.09
C MET A 264 -8.01 -8.54 17.52
N GLY A 265 -7.69 -8.52 18.83
CA GLY A 265 -6.32 -8.55 19.34
C GLY A 265 -5.61 -7.19 19.19
N ARG A 266 -6.38 -6.10 19.14
CA ARG A 266 -5.91 -4.71 18.94
C ARG A 266 -6.30 -3.77 20.08
N GLY A 267 -6.55 -4.30 21.28
CA GLY A 267 -6.96 -3.52 22.44
C GLY A 267 -5.90 -2.57 23.04
N HIS A 268 -4.75 -2.44 22.43
CA HIS A 268 -3.64 -1.58 22.87
C HIS A 268 -3.73 -0.15 22.31
N TYR A 269 -4.75 0.20 21.57
CA TYR A 269 -5.13 1.57 21.19
C TYR A 269 -6.64 1.75 21.18
N GLY A 270 -7.07 3.01 21.15
CA GLY A 270 -8.49 3.37 21.03
C GLY A 270 -8.66 4.67 20.24
N PRO A 271 -9.91 5.04 19.92
CA PRO A 271 -10.23 6.24 19.14
C PRO A 271 -9.68 7.53 19.76
N ASP A 272 -9.72 7.67 21.08
CA ASP A 272 -9.29 8.89 21.77
C ASP A 272 -7.80 9.19 21.56
N MET A 273 -6.96 8.14 21.51
CA MET A 273 -5.55 8.28 21.16
C MET A 273 -5.38 8.85 19.74
N VAL A 274 -6.18 8.36 18.80
CA VAL A 274 -6.14 8.85 17.41
C VAL A 274 -6.57 10.31 17.33
N PHE A 275 -7.66 10.69 18.00
CA PHE A 275 -8.13 12.07 18.02
C PHE A 275 -7.09 13.03 18.61
N GLY A 276 -6.51 12.70 19.79
CA GLY A 276 -5.48 13.53 20.42
C GLY A 276 -4.23 13.69 19.57
N PHE A 277 -3.81 12.63 18.88
CA PHE A 277 -2.69 12.73 17.94
C PHE A 277 -3.01 13.64 16.76
N LEU A 278 -4.19 13.47 16.12
CA LEU A 278 -4.58 14.27 14.94
C LEU A 278 -4.79 15.75 15.28
N GLU A 279 -5.26 16.07 16.49
CA GLU A 279 -5.32 17.46 16.97
C GLU A 279 -3.90 18.08 17.03
N SER A 280 -2.94 17.33 17.55
CA SER A 280 -1.54 17.77 17.60
C SER A 280 -0.90 17.84 16.21
N LEU A 281 -1.21 16.87 15.34
CA LEU A 281 -0.75 16.86 13.95
C LEU A 281 -1.28 18.09 13.17
N GLY A 282 -2.52 18.52 13.43
CA GLY A 282 -3.12 19.70 12.81
C GLY A 282 -2.36 21.00 13.07
N LYS A 283 -1.55 21.07 14.14
CA LYS A 283 -0.65 22.21 14.43
C LYS A 283 0.61 22.17 13.56
N ILE A 284 1.03 20.97 13.11
CA ILE A 284 2.20 20.77 12.24
C ILE A 284 1.75 20.85 10.77
N TRP A 285 0.68 20.15 10.43
CA TRP A 285 0.07 20.11 9.11
C TRP A 285 -1.36 20.65 9.17
N PRO A 286 -1.59 21.94 8.92
CA PRO A 286 -2.94 22.52 8.95
C PRO A 286 -3.92 21.86 7.97
N VAL A 287 -3.39 21.29 6.88
CA VAL A 287 -4.13 20.46 5.92
C VAL A 287 -3.36 19.17 5.69
N PHE A 288 -4.00 18.03 5.81
CA PHE A 288 -3.41 16.73 5.52
C PHE A 288 -4.45 15.74 5.01
N GLY A 289 -4.03 14.81 4.18
CA GLY A 289 -4.83 13.67 3.77
C GLY A 289 -4.82 12.58 4.82
N LEU A 290 -5.99 12.08 5.23
CA LEU A 290 -6.10 10.94 6.15
C LEU A 290 -6.86 9.81 5.49
N GLY A 291 -6.21 8.64 5.38
CA GLY A 291 -6.85 7.39 4.98
C GLY A 291 -7.04 6.44 6.15
N ALA A 292 -7.97 5.50 6.03
CA ALA A 292 -8.12 4.43 7.02
C ALA A 292 -8.57 3.10 6.38
N ASP A 293 -8.14 1.98 7.01
CA ASP A 293 -8.73 0.66 6.79
C ASP A 293 -9.73 0.37 7.90
N ILE A 294 -10.96 -0.05 7.55
CA ILE A 294 -12.04 -0.37 8.49
C ILE A 294 -12.67 -1.71 8.12
N ILE A 295 -12.88 -2.57 9.11
CA ILE A 295 -13.57 -3.86 8.96
C ILE A 295 -14.96 -3.74 9.56
N ALA A 296 -16.01 -4.06 8.79
CA ALA A 296 -17.39 -4.05 9.22
C ALA A 296 -17.92 -5.48 9.43
N GLY A 297 -18.64 -5.71 10.52
CA GLY A 297 -19.28 -6.98 10.81
C GLY A 297 -18.33 -8.07 11.29
N PHE A 298 -17.35 -7.70 12.11
CA PHE A 298 -16.48 -8.66 12.81
C PHE A 298 -17.32 -9.57 13.73
N PRO A 299 -16.96 -10.85 13.95
CA PRO A 299 -17.72 -11.75 14.82
C PRO A 299 -17.95 -11.16 16.21
N GLY A 300 -19.22 -11.06 16.63
CA GLY A 300 -19.66 -10.44 17.87
C GLY A 300 -19.78 -8.91 17.84
N GLU A 301 -19.64 -8.27 16.68
CA GLU A 301 -19.95 -6.85 16.51
C GLU A 301 -21.48 -6.65 16.61
N THR A 302 -21.91 -6.01 17.69
CA THR A 302 -23.33 -5.62 17.89
C THR A 302 -23.67 -4.35 17.09
N GLU A 303 -24.95 -3.96 17.10
CA GLU A 303 -25.36 -2.68 16.50
C GLU A 303 -24.76 -1.49 17.23
N GLU A 304 -24.59 -1.58 18.55
CA GLU A 304 -23.95 -0.54 19.35
C GLU A 304 -22.46 -0.39 18.98
N HIS A 305 -21.74 -1.50 18.83
CA HIS A 305 -20.34 -1.48 18.41
C HIS A 305 -20.16 -0.90 17.00
N PHE A 306 -21.09 -1.22 16.10
CA PHE A 306 -21.10 -0.64 14.76
C PHE A 306 -21.33 0.87 14.79
N ARG A 307 -22.29 1.35 15.61
CA ARG A 307 -22.55 2.79 15.78
C ARG A 307 -21.31 3.54 16.30
N GLN A 308 -20.58 2.96 17.25
CA GLN A 308 -19.30 3.52 17.72
C GLN A 308 -18.28 3.65 16.56
N THR A 309 -18.19 2.63 15.70
CA THR A 309 -17.29 2.69 14.54
C THR A 309 -17.73 3.73 13.52
N LEU A 310 -19.03 3.86 13.28
CA LEU A 310 -19.57 4.87 12.38
C LEU A 310 -19.35 6.29 12.92
N ASP A 311 -19.59 6.52 14.22
CA ASP A 311 -19.31 7.81 14.88
C ASP A 311 -17.84 8.21 14.74
N VAL A 312 -16.93 7.30 15.01
CA VAL A 312 -15.49 7.54 14.83
C VAL A 312 -15.16 7.89 13.39
N ALA A 313 -15.71 7.17 12.40
CA ALA A 313 -15.52 7.47 10.99
C ALA A 313 -16.08 8.84 10.59
N GLU A 314 -17.22 9.26 11.19
CA GLU A 314 -17.81 10.58 10.95
C GLU A 314 -17.03 11.72 11.62
N ARG A 315 -16.38 11.48 12.75
CA ARG A 315 -15.57 12.49 13.46
C ARG A 315 -14.18 12.66 12.88
N LEU A 316 -13.50 11.57 12.45
CA LEU A 316 -12.17 11.64 11.86
C LEU A 316 -12.17 12.45 10.55
N PRO A 317 -11.13 13.25 10.24
CA PRO A 317 -11.03 14.03 9.00
C PRO A 317 -10.62 13.15 7.81
N LEU A 318 -11.40 12.09 7.54
CA LEU A 318 -11.06 11.10 6.51
C LEU A 318 -11.21 11.69 5.09
N ALA A 319 -10.13 11.66 4.33
CA ALA A 319 -10.11 11.92 2.90
C ALA A 319 -10.59 10.68 2.11
N TYR A 320 -10.36 9.48 2.63
CA TYR A 320 -10.83 8.21 2.08
C TYR A 320 -10.76 7.09 3.14
N ALA A 321 -11.45 5.97 2.88
CA ALA A 321 -11.25 4.74 3.63
C ALA A 321 -11.43 3.50 2.75
N HIS A 322 -10.67 2.47 3.05
CA HIS A 322 -10.92 1.13 2.53
C HIS A 322 -11.79 0.39 3.55
N VAL A 323 -13.04 0.19 3.21
CA VAL A 323 -14.01 -0.47 4.09
C VAL A 323 -14.25 -1.89 3.58
N PHE A 324 -13.90 -2.86 4.43
CA PHE A 324 -14.00 -4.28 4.15
C PHE A 324 -15.13 -4.91 4.98
N PRO A 325 -16.13 -5.55 4.37
CA PRO A 325 -16.93 -6.52 5.10
C PRO A 325 -15.99 -7.59 5.66
N TYR A 326 -16.16 -7.97 6.93
CA TYR A 326 -15.35 -9.04 7.50
C TYR A 326 -15.36 -10.27 6.60
N SER A 327 -14.17 -10.76 6.30
CA SER A 327 -13.93 -11.94 5.47
C SER A 327 -13.25 -13.00 6.33
N GLU A 328 -13.96 -14.07 6.60
CA GLU A 328 -13.41 -15.21 7.33
C GLU A 328 -12.25 -15.83 6.58
N ARG A 329 -11.16 -16.11 7.30
CA ARG A 329 -10.00 -16.83 6.76
C ARG A 329 -9.76 -18.10 7.56
N PRO A 330 -9.78 -19.27 6.92
CA PRO A 330 -9.46 -20.54 7.57
C PRO A 330 -8.11 -20.45 8.30
N GLY A 331 -8.02 -21.06 9.46
CA GLY A 331 -6.79 -21.06 10.27
C GLY A 331 -6.58 -19.82 11.14
N THR A 332 -7.43 -18.77 11.01
CA THR A 332 -7.39 -17.62 11.93
C THR A 332 -8.28 -17.84 13.15
N PRO A 333 -7.89 -17.34 14.35
CA PRO A 333 -8.72 -17.48 15.55
C PRO A 333 -10.15 -16.97 15.38
N ALA A 334 -10.33 -15.84 14.67
CA ALA A 334 -11.65 -15.24 14.47
C ALA A 334 -12.61 -16.11 13.64
N ALA A 335 -12.10 -17.06 12.85
CA ALA A 335 -12.94 -18.00 12.10
C ALA A 335 -13.78 -18.91 13.02
N SER A 336 -13.30 -19.14 14.26
CA SER A 336 -14.00 -19.94 15.27
C SER A 336 -14.84 -19.13 16.27
N PHE A 337 -14.85 -17.80 16.15
CA PHE A 337 -15.58 -16.95 17.09
C PHE A 337 -17.08 -17.06 16.93
N LYS A 338 -17.79 -17.13 18.07
CA LYS A 338 -19.24 -17.06 18.11
C LYS A 338 -19.74 -15.65 17.78
N GLY A 339 -20.99 -15.56 17.33
CA GLY A 339 -21.62 -14.27 17.02
C GLY A 339 -21.30 -13.80 15.59
N THR A 340 -21.24 -14.70 14.64
CA THR A 340 -21.09 -14.37 13.22
C THR A 340 -22.17 -13.40 12.76
N VAL A 341 -21.75 -12.25 12.25
CA VAL A 341 -22.66 -11.25 11.67
C VAL A 341 -23.12 -11.72 10.29
N PRO A 342 -24.42 -11.72 9.99
CA PRO A 342 -24.92 -12.16 8.68
C PRO A 342 -24.31 -11.37 7.52
N GLY A 343 -24.07 -12.03 6.38
CA GLY A 343 -23.37 -11.42 5.24
C GLY A 343 -24.07 -10.19 4.67
N HIS A 344 -25.40 -10.13 4.69
CA HIS A 344 -26.15 -8.94 4.26
C HIS A 344 -25.95 -7.77 5.23
N VAL A 345 -25.91 -8.02 6.55
CA VAL A 345 -25.63 -6.99 7.57
C VAL A 345 -24.20 -6.46 7.42
N ARG A 346 -23.21 -7.34 7.21
CA ARG A 346 -21.81 -6.92 6.95
C ARG A 346 -21.71 -5.98 5.75
N ARG A 347 -22.43 -6.30 4.66
CA ARG A 347 -22.45 -5.47 3.45
C ARG A 347 -23.13 -4.13 3.68
N GLU A 348 -24.28 -4.13 4.41
CA GLU A 348 -25.00 -2.90 4.73
C GLU A 348 -24.15 -1.97 5.61
N ARG A 349 -23.53 -2.49 6.68
CA ARG A 349 -22.62 -1.72 7.53
C ARG A 349 -21.45 -1.14 6.74
N ALA A 350 -20.85 -1.93 5.86
CA ALA A 350 -19.76 -1.46 4.99
C ALA A 350 -20.24 -0.37 4.02
N LYS A 351 -21.47 -0.44 3.53
CA LYS A 351 -22.08 0.60 2.68
C LYS A 351 -22.24 1.90 3.45
N LEU A 352 -22.85 1.86 4.66
CA LEU A 352 -23.04 3.04 5.51
C LEU A 352 -21.72 3.75 5.83
N LEU A 353 -20.67 2.99 6.15
CA LEU A 353 -19.33 3.54 6.38
C LEU A 353 -18.75 4.21 5.11
N ARG A 354 -18.89 3.58 3.93
CA ARG A 354 -18.42 4.19 2.67
C ARG A 354 -19.19 5.47 2.35
N GLU A 355 -20.48 5.53 2.61
CA GLU A 355 -21.31 6.74 2.42
C GLU A 355 -20.85 7.87 3.36
N ALA A 356 -20.62 7.55 4.64
CA ALA A 356 -20.10 8.52 5.61
C ALA A 356 -18.76 9.10 5.17
N VAL A 357 -17.81 8.23 4.79
CA VAL A 357 -16.49 8.64 4.28
C VAL A 357 -16.61 9.39 2.95
N GLY A 358 -17.52 9.00 2.07
CA GLY A 358 -17.78 9.69 0.79
C GLY A 358 -18.21 11.15 0.99
N ARG A 359 -19.09 11.42 1.97
CA ARG A 359 -19.49 12.79 2.35
C ARG A 359 -18.28 13.62 2.83
N LYS A 360 -17.40 13.00 3.63
CA LYS A 360 -16.17 13.66 4.13
C LYS A 360 -15.18 13.92 3.01
N ARG A 361 -14.97 12.95 2.12
CA ARG A 361 -14.14 13.12 0.93
C ARG A 361 -14.62 14.32 0.09
N GLY A 362 -15.93 14.41 -0.18
CA GLY A 362 -16.48 15.54 -0.93
C GLY A 362 -16.22 16.89 -0.25
N ARG A 363 -16.26 16.96 1.08
CA ARG A 363 -15.89 18.17 1.83
C ARG A 363 -14.39 18.45 1.69
N PHE A 364 -13.54 17.47 1.93
CA PHE A 364 -12.10 17.61 1.80
C PHE A 364 -11.67 18.08 0.41
N LEU A 365 -12.26 17.55 -0.67
CA LEU A 365 -11.99 18.02 -2.03
C LEU A 365 -12.37 19.49 -2.23
N ARG A 366 -13.51 19.94 -1.67
CA ARG A 366 -13.90 21.37 -1.72
C ARG A 366 -12.95 22.25 -0.93
N ASP A 367 -12.47 21.80 0.24
CA ASP A 367 -11.50 22.54 1.04
C ASP A 367 -10.17 22.70 0.30
N LEU A 368 -9.77 21.71 -0.48
CA LEU A 368 -8.57 21.78 -1.32
C LEU A 368 -8.71 22.78 -2.48
N LEU A 369 -9.92 23.09 -2.96
CA LEU A 369 -10.11 24.13 -3.99
C LEU A 369 -9.73 25.53 -3.51
N ALA A 370 -9.70 25.77 -2.20
CA ALA A 370 -9.27 27.05 -1.63
C ALA A 370 -7.73 27.18 -1.55
N ARG A 371 -6.98 26.17 -1.95
CA ARG A 371 -5.51 26.21 -1.96
C ARG A 371 -5.01 27.03 -3.14
N THR A 372 -4.00 27.87 -2.89
CA THR A 372 -3.34 28.64 -3.97
C THR A 372 -2.58 27.69 -4.90
N TYR A 373 -1.85 26.74 -4.32
CA TYR A 373 -1.03 25.77 -5.06
C TYR A 373 -1.06 24.41 -4.38
N MET A 374 -0.79 23.37 -5.17
CA MET A 374 -0.49 22.01 -4.73
C MET A 374 0.62 21.45 -5.59
N ASP A 375 1.36 20.47 -5.06
CA ASP A 375 2.39 19.76 -5.80
C ASP A 375 1.85 18.40 -6.26
N VAL A 376 1.90 18.13 -7.56
CA VAL A 376 1.46 16.87 -8.17
C VAL A 376 2.66 16.15 -8.78
N VAL A 377 2.79 14.85 -8.47
CA VAL A 377 3.70 13.98 -9.23
C VAL A 377 2.94 13.41 -10.40
N LEU A 378 3.34 13.80 -11.61
CA LEU A 378 2.68 13.43 -12.85
C LEU A 378 2.92 11.97 -13.22
N GLU A 379 1.85 11.31 -13.63
CA GLU A 379 1.84 10.03 -14.33
C GLU A 379 1.58 10.23 -15.82
N ASP A 380 1.69 9.20 -16.62
CA ASP A 380 1.31 9.25 -18.02
C ASP A 380 -0.16 9.67 -18.20
N GLY A 381 -0.46 10.38 -19.31
CA GLY A 381 -1.82 10.80 -19.63
C GLY A 381 -2.31 12.06 -18.90
N GLY A 382 -1.42 12.88 -18.33
CA GLY A 382 -1.80 14.14 -17.71
C GLY A 382 -2.55 14.01 -16.39
N THR A 383 -2.39 12.90 -15.72
CA THR A 383 -2.91 12.68 -14.36
C THR A 383 -1.77 12.59 -13.37
N GLY A 384 -2.08 12.68 -12.08
CA GLY A 384 -1.05 12.53 -11.05
C GLY A 384 -1.65 12.48 -9.66
N MET A 385 -0.80 12.35 -8.67
CA MET A 385 -1.20 12.36 -7.26
C MET A 385 -0.65 13.60 -6.58
N ASN A 386 -1.47 14.32 -5.82
CA ASN A 386 -0.96 15.46 -5.04
C ASN A 386 -0.38 15.02 -3.68
N GLU A 387 0.17 15.98 -2.93
CA GLU A 387 0.76 15.74 -1.60
C GLU A 387 -0.23 15.17 -0.57
N PHE A 388 -1.53 15.41 -0.72
CA PHE A 388 -2.59 14.93 0.18
C PHE A 388 -3.15 13.56 -0.21
N TYR A 389 -2.55 12.88 -1.19
CA TYR A 389 -3.00 11.60 -1.74
C TYR A 389 -4.36 11.69 -2.45
N VAL A 390 -4.56 12.78 -3.20
CA VAL A 390 -5.72 12.98 -4.07
C VAL A 390 -5.27 12.94 -5.52
N GLU A 391 -5.99 12.17 -6.34
CA GLU A 391 -5.77 12.15 -7.79
C GLU A 391 -6.13 13.49 -8.40
N CYS A 392 -5.28 13.97 -9.31
CA CYS A 392 -5.45 15.22 -10.04
C CYS A 392 -5.40 14.94 -11.55
N ALA A 393 -6.38 15.43 -12.27
CA ALA A 393 -6.27 15.62 -13.71
C ALA A 393 -5.62 17.00 -13.94
N VAL A 394 -4.50 17.05 -14.66
CA VAL A 394 -3.69 18.26 -14.80
C VAL A 394 -3.83 18.82 -16.22
N GLU A 395 -4.61 19.90 -16.36
CA GLU A 395 -4.76 20.64 -17.62
C GLU A 395 -3.44 21.31 -17.99
N GLY A 396 -3.03 21.18 -19.25
CA GLY A 396 -1.79 21.74 -19.78
C GLY A 396 -0.55 20.88 -19.56
N ALA A 397 -0.67 19.68 -18.95
CA ALA A 397 0.44 18.74 -18.87
C ALA A 397 0.85 18.26 -20.27
N LEU A 398 2.15 18.36 -20.58
CA LEU A 398 2.69 17.98 -21.87
C LEU A 398 3.09 16.50 -21.92
N PRO A 399 3.01 15.84 -23.09
CA PRO A 399 3.63 14.55 -23.29
C PRO A 399 5.13 14.59 -22.92
N GLY A 400 5.60 13.61 -22.14
CA GLY A 400 6.99 13.55 -21.67
C GLY A 400 7.26 14.15 -20.31
N GLN A 401 6.31 14.88 -19.70
CA GLN A 401 6.43 15.37 -18.31
C GLN A 401 6.10 14.29 -17.24
N ALA A 402 5.78 13.08 -17.64
CA ALA A 402 5.62 11.98 -16.68
C ALA A 402 6.83 11.88 -15.74
N ARG A 403 6.55 11.65 -14.46
CA ARG A 403 7.50 11.62 -13.34
C ARG A 403 8.00 12.98 -12.86
N GLU A 404 7.59 14.09 -13.44
CA GLU A 404 7.89 15.40 -12.86
C GLU A 404 7.00 15.69 -11.65
N MET A 405 7.53 16.42 -10.69
CA MET A 405 6.75 17.02 -9.62
C MET A 405 6.48 18.48 -10.05
N VAL A 406 5.21 18.76 -10.33
CA VAL A 406 4.78 20.05 -10.87
C VAL A 406 3.86 20.77 -9.88
N ARG A 407 3.95 22.10 -9.86
CA ARG A 407 3.03 22.94 -9.10
C ARG A 407 1.77 23.19 -9.91
N VAL A 408 0.60 23.02 -9.28
CA VAL A 408 -0.70 23.16 -9.92
C VAL A 408 -1.65 24.04 -9.10
N VAL A 409 -2.60 24.66 -9.76
CA VAL A 409 -3.72 25.41 -9.18
C VAL A 409 -4.97 24.52 -9.28
N PRO A 410 -5.71 24.28 -8.19
CA PRO A 410 -6.99 23.57 -8.27
C PRO A 410 -8.04 24.44 -8.95
N VAL A 411 -8.79 23.89 -9.90
CA VAL A 411 -9.82 24.62 -10.66
C VAL A 411 -11.20 23.97 -10.56
N GLY A 412 -11.27 22.71 -10.11
CA GLY A 412 -12.54 22.01 -9.97
C GLY A 412 -12.38 20.64 -9.32
N THR A 413 -13.50 19.93 -9.19
CA THR A 413 -13.54 18.53 -8.73
C THR A 413 -14.04 17.62 -9.82
N SER A 414 -13.55 16.38 -9.83
CA SER A 414 -14.06 15.27 -10.65
C SER A 414 -14.65 14.17 -9.77
N ASN A 415 -15.17 13.11 -10.39
CA ASN A 415 -15.67 11.93 -9.66
C ASN A 415 -14.56 11.21 -8.87
N THR A 416 -13.30 11.30 -9.32
CA THR A 416 -12.16 10.58 -8.72
C THR A 416 -11.27 11.49 -7.87
N GLY A 417 -11.26 12.82 -8.10
CA GLY A 417 -10.36 13.73 -7.41
C GLY A 417 -10.53 15.20 -7.79
N LEU A 418 -9.44 15.84 -8.15
CA LEU A 418 -9.40 17.26 -8.53
C LEU A 418 -9.13 17.44 -10.01
N ILE A 419 -9.66 18.54 -10.55
CA ILE A 419 -9.22 19.13 -11.82
C ILE A 419 -8.27 20.27 -11.46
N THR A 420 -7.09 20.27 -12.03
CA THR A 420 -6.04 21.23 -11.73
C THR A 420 -5.41 21.74 -13.03
N ARG A 421 -4.75 22.89 -12.97
CA ARG A 421 -4.01 23.48 -14.09
C ARG A 421 -2.57 23.70 -13.65
N LEU A 422 -1.61 23.57 -14.56
CA LEU A 422 -0.23 23.94 -14.29
C LEU A 422 -0.18 25.38 -13.80
N ALA A 423 0.54 25.62 -12.70
CA ALA A 423 0.82 26.99 -12.26
C ALA A 423 1.72 27.67 -13.30
N GLU A 424 1.42 28.93 -13.60
CA GLU A 424 2.32 29.75 -14.43
C GLU A 424 3.67 29.86 -13.71
N PRO A 425 4.79 29.77 -14.44
CA PRO A 425 6.08 30.07 -13.85
C PRO A 425 6.02 31.49 -13.25
N GLU A 426 6.45 31.64 -12.00
CA GLU A 426 6.62 32.97 -11.41
C GLU A 426 7.53 33.75 -12.37
N THR A 427 6.97 34.68 -13.13
CA THR A 427 7.75 35.64 -13.89
C THR A 427 8.48 36.47 -12.86
N GLY A 428 9.78 36.18 -12.69
CA GLY A 428 10.65 36.92 -11.79
C GLY A 428 10.82 38.37 -12.30
N GLU A 429 9.89 39.20 -11.93
CA GLU A 429 10.06 40.65 -11.85
C GLU A 429 9.96 40.98 -10.37
N ASP A 430 11.07 40.86 -9.67
CA ASP A 430 11.52 41.66 -8.54
C ASP A 430 12.77 40.95 -7.95
N ALA A 431 13.92 41.27 -8.60
CA ALA A 431 15.25 41.02 -8.04
C ALA A 431 15.81 42.31 -7.47
#